data_1d564c7ee4c52e1cd59e75083631544a
#
_entry.id   1d564c7ee4c52e1cd59e75083631544a
#
_cell.length_a   1.000
_cell.length_b   1.000
_cell.length_c   1.000
_cell.angle_alpha   90.00
_cell.angle_beta   90.00
_cell.angle_gamma   90.00
#
_symmetry.space_group_name_H-M   'P 1'
#
loop_
_entity.id
_entity.type
_entity.pdbx_description
1 polymer ?
#
loop_
_entity_poly.entity_id
_entity_poly.type
_entity_poly.pdbx_seq_one_letter_code
_entity_poly.pdbx_strand_id
1 'polypeptide(L)'
;MRASRILAAMPGEPIPTKHGSVTLEQLAEIQPGMARLMVEYAQRFWTTYYAAKAGNWALAKYMHSEMMKLGKIVPVVRPKYAEGMLEFERDFMEPLLAAITASDWSAFESAYAKATAGSDSFHDKFAKPFIRFRLPPEPPSLLEMDPKARPPK
;
A
#
# COMPACT_ATOMS: atom_id res chain seq x y z
N MET A 1 11.35 -27.20 -2.98
CA MET A 1 11.03 -27.86 -4.27
C MET A 1 9.99 -27.12 -5.17
N ARG A 2 9.18 -26.17 -4.69
CA ARG A 2 8.18 -25.45 -5.55
C ARG A 2 8.76 -24.35 -6.44
N ALA A 3 9.78 -23.64 -5.99
CA ALA A 3 10.38 -22.53 -6.76
C ALA A 3 11.12 -22.98 -8.04
N SER A 4 11.73 -24.16 -8.02
CA SER A 4 12.47 -24.69 -9.18
C SER A 4 11.59 -25.03 -10.39
N ARG A 5 10.31 -25.37 -10.17
CA ARG A 5 9.39 -25.70 -11.27
C ARG A 5 8.86 -24.47 -12.01
N ILE A 6 8.74 -23.33 -11.32
CA ILE A 6 8.26 -22.09 -11.94
C ILE A 6 9.31 -21.53 -12.91
N LEU A 7 10.60 -21.69 -12.60
CA LEU A 7 11.71 -21.22 -13.44
C LEU A 7 11.90 -22.06 -14.73
N ALA A 8 11.31 -23.25 -14.79
CA ALA A 8 11.41 -24.16 -15.93
C ALA A 8 10.10 -24.29 -16.74
N ALA A 9 9.06 -23.53 -16.35
CA ALA A 9 7.77 -23.60 -17.05
C ALA A 9 7.89 -23.02 -18.46
N MET A 10 7.50 -23.81 -19.45
CA MET A 10 7.42 -23.37 -20.84
C MET A 10 6.13 -22.58 -21.08
N PRO A 11 6.08 -21.65 -22.06
CA PRO A 11 4.84 -20.99 -22.45
C PRO A 11 3.71 -22.00 -22.69
N GLY A 12 2.53 -21.77 -22.08
CA GLY A 12 1.37 -22.66 -22.18
C GLY A 12 1.38 -23.88 -21.24
N GLU A 13 2.51 -24.18 -20.54
CA GLU A 13 2.55 -25.28 -19.59
C GLU A 13 1.85 -24.89 -18.27
N PRO A 14 0.93 -25.74 -17.75
CA PRO A 14 0.23 -25.45 -16.50
C PRO A 14 1.15 -25.53 -15.28
N ILE A 15 1.13 -24.48 -14.46
CA ILE A 15 1.82 -24.39 -13.17
C ILE A 15 0.83 -24.74 -12.06
N PRO A 16 1.08 -25.76 -11.23
CA PRO A 16 0.19 -26.12 -10.14
C PRO A 16 0.19 -25.06 -9.04
N THR A 17 -1.01 -24.67 -8.59
CA THR A 17 -1.25 -23.74 -7.49
C THR A 17 -2.01 -24.42 -6.35
N LYS A 18 -2.34 -23.67 -5.30
CA LYS A 18 -3.18 -24.20 -4.20
C LYS A 18 -4.64 -24.46 -4.63
N HIS A 19 -5.10 -23.81 -5.69
CA HIS A 19 -6.52 -23.79 -6.09
C HIS A 19 -6.73 -24.33 -7.52
N GLY A 20 -5.75 -25.03 -8.08
CA GLY A 20 -5.78 -25.56 -9.44
C GLY A 20 -4.46 -25.31 -10.16
N SER A 21 -4.51 -25.12 -11.46
CA SER A 21 -3.33 -24.79 -12.27
C SER A 21 -3.55 -23.55 -13.11
N VAL A 22 -2.48 -22.80 -13.37
CA VAL A 22 -2.49 -21.58 -14.21
C VAL A 22 -1.30 -21.63 -15.17
N THR A 23 -1.43 -21.02 -16.35
CA THR A 23 -0.30 -20.81 -17.25
C THR A 23 0.42 -19.49 -16.96
N LEU A 24 1.60 -19.28 -17.53
CA LEU A 24 2.31 -18.00 -17.42
C LEU A 24 1.51 -16.86 -18.07
N GLU A 25 0.84 -17.11 -19.17
CA GLU A 25 -0.03 -16.14 -19.87
C GLU A 25 -1.19 -15.72 -18.97
N GLN A 26 -1.86 -16.68 -18.33
CA GLN A 26 -2.92 -16.39 -17.36
C GLN A 26 -2.42 -15.59 -16.18
N LEU A 27 -1.23 -15.89 -15.64
CA LEU A 27 -0.62 -15.08 -14.57
C LEU A 27 -0.33 -13.65 -15.02
N ALA A 28 0.13 -13.49 -16.27
CA ALA A 28 0.37 -12.15 -16.83
C ALA A 28 -0.93 -11.35 -17.01
N GLU A 29 -2.02 -11.98 -17.41
CA GLU A 29 -3.33 -11.34 -17.59
C GLU A 29 -3.98 -10.87 -16.29
N ILE A 30 -3.79 -11.61 -15.19
CA ILE A 30 -4.38 -11.26 -13.89
C ILE A 30 -3.55 -10.27 -13.08
N GLN A 31 -2.44 -9.77 -13.62
CA GLN A 31 -1.64 -8.75 -12.91
C GLN A 31 -2.47 -7.51 -12.59
N PRO A 32 -2.40 -7.00 -11.35
CA PRO A 32 -3.12 -5.79 -10.99
C PRO A 32 -2.57 -4.58 -11.76
N GLY A 33 -3.47 -3.76 -12.31
CA GLY A 33 -3.11 -2.44 -12.84
C GLY A 33 -2.83 -1.43 -11.70
N MET A 34 -2.11 -0.33 -12.02
CA MET A 34 -1.83 0.74 -11.04
C MET A 34 -3.09 1.29 -10.38
N ALA A 35 -4.17 1.48 -11.15
CA ALA A 35 -5.42 2.01 -10.60
C ALA A 35 -5.96 1.13 -9.46
N ARG A 36 -5.89 -0.20 -9.61
CA ARG A 36 -6.31 -1.14 -8.57
C ARG A 36 -5.39 -1.08 -7.36
N LEU A 37 -4.07 -1.08 -7.57
CA LEU A 37 -3.10 -1.00 -6.47
C LEU A 37 -3.23 0.32 -5.69
N MET A 38 -3.43 1.44 -6.39
CA MET A 38 -3.52 2.75 -5.75
C MET A 38 -4.82 2.95 -4.97
N VAL A 39 -5.93 2.34 -5.37
CA VAL A 39 -7.16 2.34 -4.57
C VAL A 39 -6.93 1.63 -3.23
N GLU A 40 -6.29 0.46 -3.25
CA GLU A 40 -5.96 -0.26 -2.01
C GLU A 40 -4.93 0.50 -1.16
N TYR A 41 -3.94 1.14 -1.78
CA TYR A 41 -2.95 1.96 -1.10
C TYR A 41 -3.62 3.15 -0.41
N ALA A 42 -4.48 3.88 -1.12
CA ALA A 42 -5.23 5.03 -0.59
C ALA A 42 -6.16 4.63 0.56
N GLN A 43 -6.82 3.48 0.48
CA GLN A 43 -7.67 2.97 1.57
C GLN A 43 -6.86 2.68 2.84
N ARG A 44 -5.66 2.10 2.72
CA ARG A 44 -4.77 1.86 3.86
C ARG A 44 -4.20 3.17 4.41
N PHE A 45 -3.89 4.12 3.55
CA PHE A 45 -3.42 5.45 3.93
C PHE A 45 -4.49 6.20 4.74
N TRP A 46 -5.73 6.19 4.27
CA TRP A 46 -6.90 6.71 5.00
C TRP A 46 -7.07 6.03 6.36
N THR A 47 -7.05 4.69 6.41
CA THR A 47 -7.19 3.93 7.66
C THR A 47 -6.06 4.28 8.65
N THR A 48 -4.83 4.44 8.16
CA THR A 48 -3.67 4.83 8.98
C THR A 48 -3.90 6.13 9.73
N TYR A 49 -4.49 7.14 9.06
CA TYR A 49 -4.80 8.43 9.69
C TYR A 49 -5.75 8.27 10.89
N TYR A 50 -6.88 7.61 10.67
CA TYR A 50 -7.87 7.48 11.72
C TYR A 50 -7.47 6.53 12.84
N ALA A 51 -6.70 5.50 12.53
CA ALA A 51 -6.11 4.63 13.54
C ALA A 51 -5.16 5.42 14.46
N ALA A 52 -4.26 6.22 13.90
CA ALA A 52 -3.36 7.07 14.66
C ALA A 52 -4.14 8.13 15.48
N LYS A 53 -5.14 8.77 14.87
CA LYS A 53 -6.01 9.75 15.53
C LYS A 53 -6.77 9.16 16.73
N ALA A 54 -7.17 7.90 16.65
CA ALA A 54 -7.82 7.18 17.76
C ALA A 54 -6.81 6.62 18.79
N GLY A 55 -5.49 6.83 18.60
CA GLY A 55 -4.45 6.27 19.45
C GLY A 55 -4.17 4.79 19.18
N ASN A 56 -4.75 4.20 18.12
CA ASN A 56 -4.49 2.82 17.71
C ASN A 56 -3.23 2.72 16.85
N TRP A 57 -2.09 2.98 17.48
CA TRP A 57 -0.78 2.97 16.81
C TRP A 57 -0.41 1.60 16.25
N ALA A 58 -0.91 0.52 16.86
CA ALA A 58 -0.71 -0.84 16.36
C ALA A 58 -1.39 -1.03 14.99
N LEU A 59 -2.64 -0.59 14.85
CA LEU A 59 -3.36 -0.62 13.57
C LEU A 59 -2.71 0.32 12.54
N ALA A 60 -2.32 1.53 12.95
CA ALA A 60 -1.62 2.47 12.06
C ALA A 60 -0.33 1.85 11.50
N LYS A 61 0.47 1.21 12.34
CA LYS A 61 1.71 0.51 11.94
C LYS A 61 1.44 -0.67 11.00
N TYR A 62 0.39 -1.44 11.29
CA TYR A 62 -0.02 -2.56 10.44
C TYR A 62 -0.42 -2.06 9.04
N MET A 63 -1.27 -1.04 8.95
CA MET A 63 -1.69 -0.47 7.68
C MET A 63 -0.54 0.13 6.88
N HIS A 64 0.40 0.81 7.55
CA HIS A 64 1.63 1.28 6.91
C HIS A 64 2.44 0.11 6.32
N SER A 65 2.63 -0.96 7.07
CA SER A 65 3.33 -2.17 6.58
C SER A 65 2.66 -2.77 5.35
N GLU A 66 1.33 -2.82 5.33
CA GLU A 66 0.57 -3.33 4.18
C GLU A 66 0.68 -2.42 2.96
N MET A 67 0.78 -1.09 3.14
CA MET A 67 1.08 -0.17 2.05
C MET A 67 2.46 -0.43 1.44
N MET A 68 3.49 -0.65 2.28
CA MET A 68 4.84 -0.97 1.78
C MET A 68 4.88 -2.29 1.01
N LYS A 69 4.07 -3.28 1.37
CA LYS A 69 3.93 -4.52 0.60
C LYS A 69 3.31 -4.28 -0.77
N LEU A 70 2.30 -3.41 -0.86
CA LEU A 70 1.72 -3.01 -2.14
C LEU A 70 2.74 -2.25 -3.01
N GLY A 71 3.52 -1.35 -2.41
CA GLY A 71 4.58 -0.61 -3.10
C GLY A 71 5.58 -1.53 -3.82
N LYS A 72 5.91 -2.67 -3.20
CA LYS A 72 6.81 -3.68 -3.79
C LYS A 72 6.26 -4.38 -5.04
N ILE A 73 4.96 -4.34 -5.28
CA ILE A 73 4.34 -4.92 -6.47
C ILE A 73 4.52 -3.98 -7.67
N VAL A 74 4.56 -2.67 -7.44
CA VAL A 74 4.61 -1.65 -8.47
C VAL A 74 5.79 -1.82 -9.45
N PRO A 75 7.05 -2.03 -9.01
CA PRO A 75 8.17 -2.26 -9.90
C PRO A 75 8.00 -3.45 -10.84
N VAL A 76 7.28 -4.48 -10.39
CA VAL A 76 7.03 -5.70 -11.17
C VAL A 76 5.99 -5.45 -12.25
N VAL A 77 4.84 -4.84 -11.88
CA VAL A 77 3.70 -4.69 -12.80
C VAL A 77 3.78 -3.43 -13.66
N ARG A 78 4.54 -2.42 -13.21
CA ARG A 78 4.73 -1.13 -13.92
C ARG A 78 6.14 -0.57 -13.68
N PRO A 79 7.18 -1.13 -14.30
CA PRO A 79 8.58 -0.77 -14.05
C PRO A 79 8.87 0.73 -14.18
N LYS A 80 8.14 1.45 -15.06
CA LYS A 80 8.32 2.89 -15.24
C LYS A 80 8.05 3.75 -13.99
N TYR A 81 7.37 3.19 -12.97
CA TYR A 81 7.10 3.87 -11.70
C TYR A 81 8.02 3.41 -10.57
N ALA A 82 8.94 2.46 -10.84
CA ALA A 82 9.78 1.86 -9.80
C ALA A 82 10.59 2.89 -9.02
N GLU A 83 11.32 3.74 -9.73
CA GLU A 83 12.15 4.79 -9.12
C GLU A 83 11.31 5.78 -8.32
N GLY A 84 10.19 6.26 -8.89
CA GLY A 84 9.30 7.18 -8.19
C GLY A 84 8.67 6.55 -6.95
N MET A 85 8.38 5.26 -6.96
CA MET A 85 7.84 4.58 -5.79
C MET A 85 8.87 4.49 -4.66
N LEU A 86 10.11 4.17 -4.97
CA LEU A 86 11.21 4.15 -4.00
C LEU A 86 11.49 5.55 -3.42
N GLU A 87 11.47 6.57 -4.27
CA GLU A 87 11.62 7.97 -3.86
C GLU A 87 10.49 8.38 -2.90
N PHE A 88 9.24 8.07 -3.23
CA PHE A 88 8.07 8.34 -2.39
C PHE A 88 8.14 7.62 -1.03
N GLU A 89 8.53 6.35 -1.03
CA GLU A 89 8.69 5.57 0.21
C GLU A 89 9.74 6.19 1.12
N ARG A 90 10.92 6.50 0.60
CA ARG A 90 12.02 7.11 1.37
C ARG A 90 11.64 8.49 1.91
N ASP A 91 11.08 9.35 1.08
CA ASP A 91 10.93 10.77 1.41
C ASP A 91 9.67 11.05 2.27
N PHE A 92 8.65 10.17 2.18
CA PHE A 92 7.37 10.40 2.85
C PHE A 92 6.92 9.25 3.76
N MET A 93 7.12 8.01 3.35
CA MET A 93 6.60 6.89 4.12
C MET A 93 7.51 6.48 5.27
N GLU A 94 8.83 6.61 5.13
CA GLU A 94 9.77 6.39 6.24
C GLU A 94 9.58 7.42 7.37
N PRO A 95 9.47 8.73 7.12
CA PRO A 95 9.13 9.71 8.16
C PRO A 95 7.78 9.44 8.83
N LEU A 96 6.79 9.00 8.06
CA LEU A 96 5.47 8.63 8.60
C LEU A 96 5.59 7.43 9.56
N LEU A 97 6.37 6.41 9.18
CA LEU A 97 6.63 5.25 10.04
C LEU A 97 7.35 5.65 11.33
N ALA A 98 8.30 6.57 11.26
CA ALA A 98 9.00 7.05 12.44
C ALA A 98 8.04 7.68 13.46
N ALA A 99 7.13 8.54 13.00
CA ALA A 99 6.11 9.16 13.84
C ALA A 99 5.11 8.13 14.42
N ILE A 100 4.67 7.14 13.63
CA ILE A 100 3.83 6.03 14.09
C ILE A 100 4.53 5.24 15.19
N THR A 101 5.81 4.94 15.00
CA THR A 101 6.60 4.15 15.94
C THR A 101 6.82 4.89 17.26
N ALA A 102 6.97 6.22 17.20
CA ALA A 102 7.06 7.08 18.37
C ALA A 102 5.71 7.32 19.05
N SER A 103 4.60 6.95 18.41
CA SER A 103 3.24 7.29 18.85
C SER A 103 3.05 8.81 19.05
N ASP A 104 3.71 9.60 18.23
CA ASP A 104 3.68 11.07 18.28
C ASP A 104 2.67 11.60 17.27
N TRP A 105 1.53 12.07 17.78
CA TRP A 105 0.46 12.60 16.93
C TRP A 105 0.87 13.84 16.14
N SER A 106 1.60 14.78 16.75
CA SER A 106 2.01 16.03 16.07
C SER A 106 2.98 15.75 14.92
N ALA A 107 3.98 14.88 15.17
CA ALA A 107 4.90 14.45 14.14
C ALA A 107 4.18 13.65 13.03
N PHE A 108 3.23 12.80 13.42
CA PHE A 108 2.42 12.01 12.49
C PHE A 108 1.57 12.90 11.58
N GLU A 109 0.82 13.85 12.14
CA GLU A 109 -0.05 14.76 11.37
C GLU A 109 0.77 15.56 10.35
N SER A 110 1.94 16.07 10.76
CA SER A 110 2.87 16.76 9.86
C SER A 110 3.40 15.85 8.75
N ALA A 111 3.84 14.63 9.08
CA ALA A 111 4.34 13.66 8.11
C ALA A 111 3.23 13.20 7.14
N TYR A 112 2.02 12.99 7.64
CA TYR A 112 0.86 12.62 6.84
C TYR A 112 0.48 13.71 5.82
N ALA A 113 0.46 14.98 6.25
CA ALA A 113 0.20 16.10 5.35
C ALA A 113 1.28 16.20 4.26
N LYS A 114 2.56 16.02 4.60
CA LYS A 114 3.66 15.99 3.64
C LYS A 114 3.52 14.82 2.66
N ALA A 115 3.16 13.64 3.12
CA ALA A 115 2.94 12.46 2.28
C ALA A 115 1.76 12.69 1.31
N THR A 116 0.69 13.34 1.76
CA THR A 116 -0.44 13.72 0.90
C THR A 116 0.01 14.67 -0.21
N ALA A 117 0.71 15.75 0.14
CA ALA A 117 1.24 16.70 -0.84
C ALA A 117 2.27 16.06 -1.79
N GLY A 118 3.12 15.18 -1.25
CA GLY A 118 4.06 14.39 -2.03
C GLY A 118 3.36 13.50 -3.06
N SER A 119 2.30 12.80 -2.67
CA SER A 119 1.49 11.99 -3.58
C SER A 119 0.96 12.82 -4.77
N ASP A 120 0.47 14.02 -4.51
CA ASP A 120 0.00 14.92 -5.55
C ASP A 120 1.13 15.34 -6.50
N SER A 121 2.31 15.65 -5.96
CA SER A 121 3.50 15.98 -6.77
C SER A 121 3.96 14.83 -7.65
N PHE A 122 3.88 13.59 -7.16
CA PHE A 122 4.19 12.40 -7.97
C PHE A 122 3.16 12.16 -9.06
N HIS A 123 1.87 12.41 -8.80
CA HIS A 123 0.85 12.36 -9.84
C HIS A 123 1.12 13.40 -10.94
N ASP A 124 1.57 14.60 -10.59
CA ASP A 124 1.99 15.62 -11.58
C ASP A 124 3.21 15.15 -12.38
N LYS A 125 4.26 14.66 -11.69
CA LYS A 125 5.49 14.13 -12.30
C LYS A 125 5.19 13.04 -13.34
N PHE A 126 4.18 12.21 -13.11
CA PHE A 126 3.78 11.12 -14.00
C PHE A 126 2.62 11.46 -14.94
N ALA A 127 2.37 12.73 -15.19
CA ALA A 127 1.33 13.24 -16.08
C ALA A 127 -0.09 12.77 -15.72
N LYS A 128 -0.40 12.75 -14.42
CA LYS A 128 -1.72 12.43 -13.85
C LYS A 128 -2.24 13.55 -12.94
N PRO A 129 -2.18 14.85 -13.34
CA PRO A 129 -2.52 15.96 -12.46
C PRO A 129 -3.98 15.97 -12.00
N PHE A 130 -4.84 15.17 -12.61
CA PHE A 130 -6.24 15.01 -12.26
C PHE A 130 -6.47 14.01 -11.10
N ILE A 131 -5.43 13.32 -10.62
CA ILE A 131 -5.51 12.44 -9.47
C ILE A 131 -5.02 13.21 -8.25
N ARG A 132 -5.92 13.43 -7.29
CA ARG A 132 -5.60 14.11 -6.02
C ARG A 132 -6.19 13.30 -4.87
N PHE A 133 -5.34 12.95 -3.91
CA PHE A 133 -5.84 12.28 -2.71
C PHE A 133 -6.57 13.27 -1.82
N ARG A 134 -7.74 12.87 -1.32
CA ARG A 134 -8.46 13.57 -0.26
C ARG A 134 -8.72 12.63 0.89
N LEU A 135 -8.33 13.03 2.09
CA LEU A 135 -8.70 12.31 3.29
C LEU A 135 -10.22 12.38 3.45
N PRO A 136 -10.95 11.26 3.46
CA PRO A 136 -12.37 11.25 3.77
C PRO A 136 -12.64 11.83 5.16
N PRO A 137 -13.78 12.51 5.38
CA PRO A 137 -14.06 13.19 6.65
C PRO A 137 -14.29 12.24 7.83
N GLU A 138 -14.59 10.97 7.54
CA GLU A 138 -14.88 9.94 8.55
C GLU A 138 -13.97 8.72 8.38
N PRO A 139 -13.77 7.92 9.45
CA PRO A 139 -13.01 6.69 9.36
C PRO A 139 -13.70 5.64 8.47
N PRO A 140 -12.95 4.67 7.92
CA PRO A 140 -13.56 3.57 7.18
C PRO A 140 -14.42 2.71 8.11
N SER A 141 -15.66 2.44 7.70
CA SER A 141 -16.65 1.71 8.50
C SER A 141 -16.38 0.21 8.68
N LEU A 142 -15.43 -0.34 7.92
CA LEU A 142 -15.11 -1.77 7.95
C LEU A 142 -14.18 -2.18 9.10
N LEU A 143 -13.53 -1.22 9.77
CA LEU A 143 -12.55 -1.48 10.82
C LEU A 143 -12.85 -0.64 12.05
N GLU A 144 -12.68 -1.26 13.21
CA GLU A 144 -12.75 -0.57 14.50
C GLU A 144 -11.45 0.22 14.73
N MET A 145 -11.59 1.53 14.93
CA MET A 145 -10.45 2.42 15.16
C MET A 145 -10.05 2.48 16.63
N ASP A 146 -11.02 2.37 17.56
CA ASP A 146 -10.75 2.41 19.00
C ASP A 146 -10.06 1.12 19.46
N PRO A 147 -8.81 1.18 19.96
CA PRO A 147 -8.10 0.02 20.44
C PRO A 147 -8.74 -0.63 21.69
N LYS A 148 -9.62 0.08 22.37
CA LYS A 148 -10.31 -0.37 23.60
C LYS A 148 -11.71 -0.91 23.34
N ALA A 149 -12.25 -0.75 22.14
CA ALA A 149 -13.64 -1.13 21.83
C ALA A 149 -13.91 -2.63 21.93
N ARG A 150 -12.89 -3.47 21.81
CA ARG A 150 -12.99 -4.92 22.02
C ARG A 150 -11.82 -5.43 22.83
N PRO A 151 -12.00 -5.82 24.09
CA PRO A 151 -10.96 -6.52 24.81
C PRO A 151 -10.60 -7.83 24.07
N PRO A 152 -9.33 -8.22 24.05
CA PRO A 152 -8.93 -9.52 23.49
C PRO A 152 -9.72 -10.63 24.20
N LYS A 153 -10.28 -11.54 23.41
CA LYS A 153 -10.89 -12.77 23.92
C LYS A 153 -9.82 -13.71 24.45
#